data_49856a94df04b421b655779466fb03bc
#
_entry.id   49856a94df04b421b655779466fb03bc
#
_cell.length_a   1.000
_cell.length_b   1.000
_cell.length_c   1.000
_cell.angle_alpha   90.00
_cell.angle_beta   90.00
_cell.angle_gamma   90.00
#
_symmetry.space_group_name_H-M   'P 1'
#
loop_
_entity.id
_entity.type
_entity.pdbx_description
1 polymer ?
#
loop_
_entity_poly.entity_id
_entity_poly.type
_entity_poly.pdbx_seq_one_letter_code
_entity_poly.pdbx_strand_id
1 'polypeptide(L)'
;MSNTILRNENVSVTLKSLGGELTSIKDASGTEYLWQGNPDFWSGQAPVLFPIVGCLRNGTATIGNSKTCSFGRHGLARKLEFTLVSSSETCAVYSL
;
A
#
# COMPACT_ATOMS: atom_id res chain seq x y z
N MET A 1 -11.45 2.43 -7.72
CA MET A 1 -10.18 1.71 -7.56
C MET A 1 -9.66 1.25 -8.92
N SER A 2 -8.40 1.41 -9.18
CA SER A 2 -7.76 1.01 -10.44
C SER A 2 -6.44 0.28 -10.16
N ASN A 3 -5.97 -0.45 -11.17
CA ASN A 3 -4.69 -1.16 -11.10
C ASN A 3 -3.71 -0.56 -12.09
N THR A 4 -2.44 -0.57 -11.72
CA THR A 4 -1.32 -0.19 -12.57
C THR A 4 -0.37 -1.36 -12.67
N ILE A 5 0.09 -1.67 -13.86
CA ILE A 5 1.04 -2.75 -14.11
C ILE A 5 2.34 -2.16 -14.62
N LEU A 6 3.42 -2.49 -13.92
CA LEU A 6 4.79 -2.15 -14.32
C LEU A 6 5.47 -3.44 -14.77
N ARG A 7 6.31 -3.34 -15.79
CA ARG A 7 7.01 -4.54 -16.26
C ARG A 7 8.30 -4.22 -17.01
N ASN A 8 9.20 -5.19 -16.97
CA ASN A 8 10.33 -5.28 -17.87
C ASN A 8 10.45 -6.74 -18.34
N GLU A 9 11.55 -7.13 -18.94
CA GLU A 9 11.76 -8.49 -19.44
C GLU A 9 11.83 -9.55 -18.34
N ASN A 10 12.12 -9.16 -17.10
CA ASN A 10 12.36 -10.08 -15.98
C ASN A 10 11.23 -10.13 -14.96
N VAL A 11 10.48 -9.06 -14.79
CA VAL A 11 9.51 -8.95 -13.71
C VAL A 11 8.29 -8.13 -14.13
N SER A 12 7.12 -8.49 -13.60
CA SER A 12 5.92 -7.66 -13.68
C SER A 12 5.37 -7.42 -12.28
N VAL A 13 4.93 -6.18 -12.03
CA VAL A 13 4.44 -5.73 -10.72
C VAL A 13 3.08 -5.09 -10.93
N THR A 14 2.13 -5.46 -10.09
CA THR A 14 0.78 -4.84 -10.09
C THR A 14 0.57 -4.08 -8.79
N LEU A 15 0.06 -2.86 -8.92
CA LEU A 15 -0.37 -2.02 -7.80
C LEU A 15 -1.85 -1.70 -7.94
N LYS A 16 -2.52 -1.51 -6.82
CA LYS A 16 -3.88 -0.97 -6.81
C LYS A 16 -3.86 0.44 -6.22
N SER A 17 -4.74 1.31 -6.71
CA SER A 17 -4.85 2.69 -6.23
C SER A 17 -5.37 2.76 -4.80
N LEU A 18 -6.25 1.85 -4.39
CA LEU A 18 -6.68 1.79 -3.01
C LEU A 18 -5.51 1.37 -2.12
N GLY A 19 -5.10 2.27 -1.25
CA GLY A 19 -3.96 2.08 -0.37
C GLY A 19 -2.60 2.23 -1.06
N GLY A 20 -2.54 2.48 -2.37
CA GLY A 20 -1.29 2.54 -3.12
C GLY A 20 -0.48 1.25 -2.98
N GLU A 21 -1.13 0.12 -2.99
CA GLU A 21 -0.61 -1.15 -2.48
C GLU A 21 -0.14 -2.07 -3.60
N LEU A 22 1.00 -2.73 -3.39
CA LEU A 22 1.46 -3.83 -4.26
C LEU A 22 0.53 -5.04 -4.08
N THR A 23 0.11 -5.62 -5.18
CA THR A 23 -0.77 -6.80 -5.17
C THR A 23 -0.18 -8.02 -5.87
N SER A 24 0.84 -7.83 -6.71
CA SER A 24 1.47 -8.94 -7.43
C SER A 24 2.91 -8.58 -7.81
N ILE A 25 3.80 -9.54 -7.67
CA ILE A 25 5.17 -9.47 -8.17
C ILE A 25 5.47 -10.83 -8.80
N LYS A 26 5.56 -10.86 -10.12
CA LYS A 26 5.80 -12.11 -10.88
C LYS A 26 7.11 -12.04 -11.63
N ASP A 27 7.78 -13.18 -11.74
CA ASP A 27 8.92 -13.32 -12.64
C ASP A 27 8.46 -13.62 -14.09
N ALA A 28 9.43 -13.79 -14.99
CA ALA A 28 9.13 -14.05 -16.40
C ALA A 28 8.40 -15.38 -16.64
N SER A 29 8.51 -16.35 -15.73
CA SER A 29 7.82 -17.64 -15.83
C SER A 29 6.41 -17.62 -15.22
N GLY A 30 6.01 -16.49 -14.61
CA GLY A 30 4.69 -16.34 -14.00
C GLY A 30 4.62 -16.75 -12.53
N THR A 31 5.76 -17.03 -11.90
CA THR A 31 5.79 -17.34 -10.47
C THR A 31 5.47 -16.09 -9.66
N GLU A 32 4.48 -16.19 -8.78
CA GLU A 32 4.07 -15.10 -7.89
C GLU A 32 4.89 -15.10 -6.61
N TYR A 33 5.50 -13.96 -6.28
CA TYR A 33 6.34 -13.78 -5.10
C TYR A 33 5.66 -13.04 -3.95
N LEU A 34 4.50 -12.42 -4.21
CA LEU A 34 3.78 -11.67 -3.19
C LEU A 34 2.63 -12.51 -2.64
N TRP A 35 2.46 -12.50 -1.32
CA TRP A 35 1.29 -13.11 -0.66
C TRP A 35 0.00 -12.60 -1.31
N GLN A 36 -0.91 -13.51 -1.67
CA GLN A 36 -2.12 -13.19 -2.43
C GLN A 36 -3.37 -12.94 -1.57
N GLY A 37 -3.20 -12.79 -0.26
CA GLY A 37 -4.30 -12.40 0.60
C GLY A 37 -5.33 -13.49 0.85
N ASN A 38 -4.88 -14.73 1.03
CA ASN A 38 -5.81 -15.83 1.35
C ASN A 38 -6.53 -15.53 2.67
N PRO A 39 -7.88 -15.34 2.65
CA PRO A 39 -8.64 -14.95 3.84
C PRO A 39 -8.64 -15.98 4.96
N ASP A 40 -8.28 -17.23 4.68
CA ASP A 40 -8.16 -18.25 5.72
C ASP A 40 -7.01 -17.95 6.69
N PHE A 41 -6.06 -17.10 6.26
CA PHE A 41 -4.88 -16.71 7.05
C PHE A 41 -4.83 -15.21 7.26
N TRP A 42 -4.64 -14.45 6.19
CA TRP A 42 -4.61 -12.99 6.23
C TRP A 42 -4.97 -12.44 4.86
N SER A 43 -6.06 -11.67 4.82
CA SER A 43 -6.57 -11.11 3.56
C SER A 43 -5.77 -9.89 3.06
N GLY A 44 -4.88 -9.32 3.86
CA GLY A 44 -4.00 -8.24 3.42
C GLY A 44 -2.85 -8.75 2.57
N GLN A 45 -2.08 -7.83 1.98
CA GLN A 45 -0.95 -8.17 1.13
C GLN A 45 0.30 -7.35 1.47
N ALA A 46 0.37 -6.09 1.06
CA ALA A 46 1.52 -5.23 1.26
C ALA A 46 1.08 -3.81 1.62
N PRO A 47 0.34 -3.63 2.71
CA PRO A 47 -0.25 -2.33 3.04
C PRO A 47 0.81 -1.26 3.28
N VAL A 48 0.53 -0.05 2.82
CA VAL A 48 1.33 1.14 3.12
C VAL A 48 0.96 1.61 4.53
N LEU A 49 1.92 1.61 5.43
CA LEU A 49 1.73 1.98 6.82
C LEU A 49 2.13 3.45 6.99
N PHE A 50 1.12 4.32 7.06
CA PHE A 50 1.33 5.76 7.17
C PHE A 50 0.09 6.43 7.80
N PRO A 51 0.25 7.46 8.65
CA PRO A 51 1.51 8.08 9.09
C PRO A 51 2.19 7.37 10.26
N ILE A 52 1.66 6.23 10.71
CA ILE A 52 2.26 5.48 11.83
C ILE A 52 2.37 4.00 11.48
N VAL A 53 3.23 3.30 12.18
CA VAL A 53 3.37 1.85 12.15
C VAL A 53 2.96 1.31 13.51
N GLY A 54 2.08 0.30 13.54
CA GLY A 54 1.57 -0.24 14.79
C GLY A 54 0.44 0.60 15.37
N CYS A 55 0.37 0.67 16.69
CA CYS A 55 -0.67 1.39 17.44
C CYS A 55 -0.09 2.47 18.31
N LEU A 56 -0.81 3.60 18.42
CA LEU A 56 -0.52 4.62 19.41
C LEU A 56 -1.09 4.20 20.78
N ARG A 57 -0.43 4.62 21.85
CA ARG A 57 -0.96 4.43 23.21
C ARG A 57 -2.31 5.15 23.30
N ASN A 58 -3.35 4.44 23.70
CA ASN A 58 -4.71 4.96 23.79
C ASN A 58 -5.25 5.52 22.45
N GLY A 59 -4.62 5.16 21.33
CA GLY A 59 -5.06 5.60 20.01
C GLY A 59 -4.77 7.06 19.67
N THR A 60 -4.02 7.78 20.49
CA THR A 60 -3.79 9.22 20.32
C THR A 60 -2.33 9.60 20.43
N ALA A 61 -1.97 10.72 19.78
CA ALA A 61 -0.67 11.34 19.91
C ALA A 61 -0.82 12.85 19.95
N THR A 62 0.07 13.52 20.68
CA THR A 62 0.12 14.98 20.73
C THR A 62 1.25 15.48 19.84
N ILE A 63 0.94 16.45 18.99
CA ILE A 63 1.90 17.07 18.08
C ILE A 63 2.12 18.51 18.54
N GLY A 64 3.35 18.82 18.93
CA GLY A 64 3.67 20.11 19.53
C GLY A 64 2.94 20.30 20.86
N ASN A 65 2.50 21.53 21.15
CA ASN A 65 1.86 21.86 22.41
C ASN A 65 0.33 21.92 22.37
N SER A 66 -0.28 21.76 21.18
CA SER A 66 -1.70 22.10 21.04
C SER A 66 -2.52 21.17 20.16
N LYS A 67 -1.90 20.23 19.46
CA LYS A 67 -2.64 19.34 18.54
C LYS A 67 -2.61 17.91 19.01
N THR A 68 -3.79 17.30 19.05
CA THR A 68 -3.94 15.85 19.30
C THR A 68 -4.46 15.20 18.03
N CYS A 69 -3.86 14.11 17.64
CA CYS A 69 -4.33 13.30 16.53
C CYS A 69 -4.67 11.89 16.99
N SER A 70 -5.57 11.25 16.29
CA SER A 70 -6.01 9.89 16.57
C SER A 70 -5.88 9.04 15.32
N PHE A 71 -5.24 7.87 15.45
CA PHE A 71 -5.12 6.91 14.35
C PHE A 71 -5.37 5.51 14.87
N GLY A 72 -6.05 4.71 14.06
CA GLY A 72 -6.10 3.27 14.27
C GLY A 72 -4.77 2.61 13.91
N ARG A 73 -4.72 1.30 14.06
CA ARG A 73 -3.53 0.50 13.74
C ARG A 73 -3.02 0.82 12.34
N HIS A 74 -1.72 1.12 12.24
CA HIS A 74 -1.01 1.42 10.99
C HIS A 74 -1.50 2.67 10.25
N GLY A 75 -2.23 3.58 10.93
CA GLY A 75 -2.67 4.82 10.32
C GLY A 75 -3.79 4.66 9.32
N LEU A 76 -3.81 5.53 8.31
CA LEU A 76 -4.96 5.67 7.42
C LEU A 76 -4.67 5.41 5.94
N ALA A 77 -3.43 5.49 5.49
CA ALA A 77 -3.11 5.43 4.06
C ALA A 77 -3.63 4.17 3.37
N ARG A 78 -3.52 3.01 4.02
CA ARG A 78 -3.95 1.73 3.44
C ARG A 78 -5.44 1.64 3.12
N LYS A 79 -6.24 2.56 3.65
CA LYS A 79 -7.70 2.58 3.47
C LYS A 79 -8.17 3.69 2.53
N LEU A 80 -7.25 4.49 2.03
CA LEU A 80 -7.57 5.64 1.19
C LEU A 80 -7.20 5.38 -0.26
N GLU A 81 -7.94 6.03 -1.15
CA GLU A 81 -7.70 5.97 -2.58
C GLU A 81 -6.57 6.92 -2.94
N PHE A 82 -5.47 6.37 -3.49
CA PHE A 82 -4.37 7.18 -4.00
C PHE A 82 -4.67 7.63 -5.42
N THR A 83 -4.14 8.78 -5.80
CA THR A 83 -4.24 9.31 -7.17
C THR A 83 -2.98 8.91 -7.94
N LEU A 84 -3.17 8.29 -9.10
CA LEU A 84 -2.05 8.03 -10.01
C LEU A 84 -1.66 9.35 -10.67
N VAL A 85 -0.48 9.85 -10.34
CA VAL A 85 0.05 11.10 -10.87
C VAL A 85 0.66 10.90 -12.25
N SER A 86 1.46 9.84 -12.40
CA SER A 86 2.09 9.48 -13.66
C SER A 86 2.46 8.01 -13.65
N SER A 87 2.57 7.45 -14.86
CA SER A 87 3.07 6.09 -15.01
C SER A 87 3.79 5.93 -16.34
N SER A 88 4.76 5.04 -16.34
CA SER A 88 5.43 4.54 -17.53
C SER A 88 5.45 3.01 -17.45
N GLU A 89 6.16 2.38 -18.35
CA GLU A 89 6.26 0.92 -18.34
C GLU A 89 6.95 0.37 -17.07
N THR A 90 7.85 1.17 -16.48
CA THR A 90 8.66 0.74 -15.34
C THR A 90 8.54 1.63 -14.10
N CYS A 91 7.68 2.64 -14.14
CA CYS A 91 7.55 3.58 -13.03
C CYS A 91 6.10 4.02 -12.86
N ALA A 92 5.67 4.13 -11.63
CA ALA A 92 4.38 4.74 -11.28
C ALA A 92 4.57 5.67 -10.08
N VAL A 93 3.89 6.81 -10.12
CA VAL A 93 3.90 7.78 -9.03
C VAL A 93 2.45 7.97 -8.56
N TYR A 94 2.22 7.69 -7.31
CA TYR A 94 0.94 7.92 -6.65
C TYR A 94 1.08 9.03 -5.61
N SER A 95 -0.02 9.75 -5.38
CA SER A 95 -0.12 10.74 -4.30
C SER A 95 -1.36 10.46 -3.45
N LEU A 96 -1.29 10.88 -2.20
CA LEU A 96 -2.38 10.82 -1.24
C LEU A 96 -2.61 12.20 -0.64
#